data_ff82492b86ea255149c418766eb2e973
#
_entry.id   ff82492b86ea255149c418766eb2e973
#
_cell.length_a   1.000
_cell.length_b   1.000
_cell.length_c   1.000
_cell.angle_alpha   90.00
_cell.angle_beta   90.00
_cell.angle_gamma   90.00
#
_symmetry.space_group_name_H-M   'P 1'
#
loop_
_entity.id
_entity.type
_entity.pdbx_description
1 polymer ?
#
loop_
_entity_poly.entity_id
_entity_poly.type
_entity_poly.pdbx_seq_one_letter_code
_entity_poly.pdbx_strand_id
1 'polypeptide(L)'
;LHSTSRRQRQMCIRDSYEIMESLDVDTDSLIIVPGETSPTAFVLTDENDDQISYFYWGAAKEFASSKVPKNAISNVQAVHLATGDPHFNWKCSEEAKRQELLVSFDPGQDLGMYDTDKLRDVITNTTILFGNHYEIERILESLEVDLDGLREIGPKIIVKTCGANGSEIYSNNDKIKVDAIVREAVDPTGAGDSYRAGFLSRFLNGESLEQSAKFASSVSSFIVEEQGCQTNMPTFDDAFDRMSEFY
;
A
#
# COMPACT_ATOMS: atom_id res chain seq x y z
N LEU A 1 -8.64 21.85 -19.62
CA LEU A 1 -7.20 21.55 -19.59
C LEU A 1 -6.48 22.71 -18.89
N HIS A 2 -6.36 22.65 -17.57
CA HIS A 2 -5.55 23.61 -16.84
C HIS A 2 -4.09 23.20 -16.95
N SER A 3 -3.32 23.93 -17.74
CA SER A 3 -1.86 23.87 -17.76
C SER A 3 -1.37 24.39 -16.41
N THR A 4 -1.01 23.48 -15.50
CA THR A 4 -0.32 23.87 -14.27
C THR A 4 1.03 24.47 -14.63
N SER A 5 1.25 25.73 -14.27
CA SER A 5 2.52 26.43 -14.50
C SER A 5 3.65 25.75 -13.71
N ARG A 6 4.91 25.92 -14.13
CA ARG A 6 6.10 25.40 -13.39
C ARG A 6 6.08 25.77 -11.89
N ARG A 7 5.53 26.94 -11.54
CA ARG A 7 5.36 27.39 -10.15
C ARG A 7 4.37 26.53 -9.35
N GLN A 8 3.26 26.13 -9.97
CA GLN A 8 2.24 25.32 -9.32
C GLN A 8 2.74 23.88 -9.06
N ARG A 9 3.56 23.34 -9.97
CA ARG A 9 4.20 22.01 -9.80
C ARG A 9 5.25 22.00 -8.69
N GLN A 10 6.05 23.06 -8.55
CA GLN A 10 6.98 23.21 -7.42
C GLN A 10 6.24 23.39 -6.08
N MET A 11 5.07 24.02 -6.11
CA MET A 11 4.22 24.17 -4.93
C MET A 11 3.70 22.82 -4.42
N CYS A 12 3.17 21.94 -5.30
CA CYS A 12 2.65 20.62 -4.89
C CYS A 12 3.72 19.71 -4.25
N ILE A 13 4.94 19.68 -4.78
CA ILE A 13 6.05 18.92 -4.19
C ILE A 13 6.41 19.47 -2.79
N ARG A 14 6.46 20.78 -2.66
CA ARG A 14 6.73 21.47 -1.39
C ARG A 14 5.63 21.20 -0.37
N ASP A 15 4.38 21.26 -0.78
CA ASP A 15 3.23 21.01 0.09
C ASP A 15 3.25 19.57 0.64
N SER A 16 3.52 18.57 -0.21
CA SER A 16 3.65 17.17 0.23
C SER A 16 4.81 16.97 1.22
N TYR A 17 5.95 17.63 0.98
CA TYR A 17 7.09 17.60 1.87
C TYR A 17 6.75 18.22 3.23
N GLU A 18 6.15 19.43 3.23
CA GLU A 18 5.74 20.15 4.43
C GLU A 18 4.69 19.35 5.25
N ILE A 19 3.78 18.63 4.58
CA ILE A 19 2.81 17.75 5.25
C ILE A 19 3.55 16.59 5.92
N MET A 20 4.45 15.90 5.22
CA MET A 20 5.22 14.78 5.80
C MET A 20 6.04 15.24 7.01
N GLU A 21 6.74 16.38 6.91
CA GLU A 21 7.48 16.94 8.05
C GLU A 21 6.56 17.31 9.23
N SER A 22 5.37 17.87 8.96
CA SER A 22 4.40 18.22 10.00
C SER A 22 3.83 17.01 10.75
N LEU A 23 3.94 15.82 10.16
CA LEU A 23 3.52 14.54 10.70
C LEU A 23 4.70 13.72 11.27
N ASP A 24 5.87 14.34 11.46
CA ASP A 24 7.11 13.70 11.94
C ASP A 24 7.54 12.49 11.08
N VAL A 25 7.22 12.51 9.77
CA VAL A 25 7.71 11.49 8.83
C VAL A 25 9.13 11.83 8.41
N ASP A 26 10.07 10.92 8.62
CA ASP A 26 11.45 11.07 8.17
C ASP A 26 11.52 11.10 6.63
N THR A 27 12.01 12.21 6.10
CA THR A 27 12.11 12.48 4.66
C THR A 27 13.56 12.45 4.14
N ASP A 28 14.53 12.09 4.95
CA ASP A 28 15.96 12.08 4.57
C ASP A 28 16.25 11.16 3.37
N SER A 29 15.43 10.14 3.19
CA SER A 29 15.55 9.18 2.08
C SER A 29 14.62 9.47 0.91
N LEU A 30 13.91 10.60 0.92
CA LEU A 30 13.04 11.00 -0.18
C LEU A 30 13.88 11.36 -1.42
N ILE A 31 13.59 10.70 -2.53
CA ILE A 31 14.31 10.94 -3.80
C ILE A 31 13.70 12.15 -4.51
N ILE A 32 14.45 13.24 -4.58
CA ILE A 32 14.08 14.44 -5.32
C ILE A 32 14.84 14.48 -6.64
N VAL A 33 14.11 14.46 -7.76
CA VAL A 33 14.69 14.50 -9.11
C VAL A 33 14.52 15.91 -9.70
N PRO A 34 15.61 16.68 -9.83
CA PRO A 34 15.52 18.04 -10.34
C PRO A 34 14.99 18.09 -11.78
N GLY A 35 13.99 18.92 -12.00
CA GLY A 35 13.39 19.12 -13.32
C GLY A 35 12.28 18.15 -13.70
N GLU A 36 12.06 17.09 -12.92
CA GLU A 36 10.93 16.17 -13.09
C GLU A 36 9.74 16.56 -12.20
N THR A 37 8.57 16.03 -12.55
CA THR A 37 7.37 16.11 -11.70
C THR A 37 7.20 14.82 -10.93
N SER A 38 6.48 14.86 -9.82
CA SER A 38 6.02 13.65 -9.14
C SER A 38 5.17 12.78 -10.09
N PRO A 39 5.10 11.46 -9.85
CA PRO A 39 4.16 10.59 -10.54
C PRO A 39 2.74 11.17 -10.46
N THR A 40 2.01 11.09 -11.56
CA THR A 40 0.67 11.66 -11.64
C THR A 40 -0.27 10.68 -12.34
N ALA A 41 -1.40 10.38 -11.71
CA ALA A 41 -2.48 9.63 -12.32
C ALA A 41 -3.57 10.59 -12.80
N PHE A 42 -4.08 10.35 -14.01
CA PHE A 42 -5.28 10.99 -14.55
C PHE A 42 -6.36 9.91 -14.59
N VAL A 43 -7.30 9.99 -13.68
CA VAL A 43 -8.42 9.05 -13.59
C VAL A 43 -9.63 9.64 -14.28
N LEU A 44 -10.16 8.92 -15.26
CA LEU A 44 -11.41 9.25 -15.92
C LEU A 44 -12.46 8.24 -15.45
N THR A 45 -13.52 8.74 -14.83
CA THR A 45 -14.64 7.92 -14.37
C THR A 45 -15.84 8.18 -15.27
N ASP A 46 -16.52 7.14 -15.72
CA ASP A 46 -17.74 7.24 -16.51
C ASP A 46 -18.99 7.28 -15.61
N GLU A 47 -20.18 7.30 -16.24
CA GLU A 47 -21.47 7.33 -15.54
C GLU A 47 -21.85 6.01 -14.85
N ASN A 48 -21.10 4.93 -15.04
CA ASN A 48 -21.26 3.64 -14.39
C ASN A 48 -20.20 3.40 -13.31
N ASP A 49 -19.42 4.45 -12.96
CA ASP A 49 -18.26 4.38 -12.05
C ASP A 49 -17.09 3.52 -12.58
N ASP A 50 -17.06 3.18 -13.87
CA ASP A 50 -15.92 2.53 -14.49
C ASP A 50 -14.78 3.54 -14.69
N GLN A 51 -13.56 3.13 -14.35
CA GLN A 51 -12.39 4.02 -14.32
C GLN A 51 -11.32 3.58 -15.33
N ILE A 52 -10.81 4.58 -16.07
CA ILE A 52 -9.60 4.45 -16.88
C ILE A 52 -8.53 5.39 -16.31
N SER A 53 -7.37 4.85 -15.98
CA SER A 53 -6.25 5.63 -15.44
C SER A 53 -5.12 5.77 -16.45
N TYR A 54 -4.64 6.99 -16.63
CA TYR A 54 -3.43 7.29 -17.39
C TYR A 54 -2.34 7.73 -16.42
N PHE A 55 -1.21 7.03 -16.46
CA PHE A 55 -0.09 7.28 -15.59
C PHE A 55 1.03 8.06 -16.29
N TYR A 56 1.50 9.12 -15.64
CA TYR A 56 2.76 9.77 -15.96
C TYR A 56 3.77 9.49 -14.84
N TRP A 57 4.80 8.75 -15.14
CA TRP A 57 5.77 8.27 -14.15
C TRP A 57 6.64 9.37 -13.53
N GLY A 58 6.91 10.45 -14.27
CA GLY A 58 7.72 11.55 -13.76
C GLY A 58 9.02 11.07 -13.12
N ALA A 59 9.30 11.53 -11.90
CA ALA A 59 10.47 11.15 -11.12
C ALA A 59 10.55 9.67 -10.76
N ALA A 60 9.42 8.95 -10.71
CA ALA A 60 9.41 7.52 -10.34
C ALA A 60 10.15 6.62 -11.33
N LYS A 61 10.36 7.05 -12.58
CA LYS A 61 11.19 6.31 -13.54
C LYS A 61 12.66 6.15 -13.08
N GLU A 62 13.11 6.98 -12.14
CA GLU A 62 14.47 6.91 -11.60
C GLU A 62 14.65 5.77 -10.59
N PHE A 63 13.56 5.17 -10.09
CA PHE A 63 13.65 4.06 -9.14
C PHE A 63 14.43 2.87 -9.68
N ALA A 64 14.31 2.54 -10.97
CA ALA A 64 15.04 1.43 -11.58
C ALA A 64 16.57 1.56 -11.38
N SER A 65 17.10 2.80 -11.50
CA SER A 65 18.52 3.15 -11.34
C SER A 65 18.91 3.50 -9.90
N SER A 66 17.93 3.73 -9.01
CA SER A 66 18.17 4.21 -7.65
C SER A 66 18.84 3.15 -6.78
N LYS A 67 19.66 3.64 -5.85
CA LYS A 67 20.28 2.79 -4.83
C LYS A 67 19.29 2.52 -3.71
N VAL A 68 19.42 1.34 -3.12
CA VAL A 68 18.67 0.98 -1.91
C VAL A 68 19.04 1.95 -0.78
N PRO A 69 18.06 2.56 -0.09
CA PRO A 69 18.30 3.47 1.03
C PRO A 69 18.66 2.68 2.31
N LYS A 70 19.88 2.10 2.34
CA LYS A 70 20.29 1.18 3.39
C LYS A 70 20.21 1.79 4.80
N ASN A 71 20.50 3.08 4.93
CA ASN A 71 20.43 3.76 6.23
C ASN A 71 18.99 3.84 6.76
N ALA A 72 18.02 4.14 5.88
CA ALA A 72 16.60 4.14 6.27
C ALA A 72 16.15 2.73 6.65
N ILE A 73 16.50 1.72 5.83
CA ILE A 73 16.12 0.33 6.08
C ILE A 73 16.71 -0.20 7.39
N SER A 74 17.92 0.20 7.80
CA SER A 74 18.58 -0.37 8.98
C SER A 74 18.02 0.11 10.33
N ASN A 75 17.15 1.11 10.34
CA ASN A 75 16.65 1.73 11.57
C ASN A 75 15.13 1.53 11.78
N VAL A 76 14.55 0.54 11.10
CA VAL A 76 13.10 0.29 11.14
C VAL A 76 12.76 -1.12 11.59
N GLN A 77 11.52 -1.36 11.99
CA GLN A 77 11.01 -2.69 12.33
C GLN A 77 10.49 -3.44 11.10
N ALA A 78 10.04 -2.70 10.10
CA ALA A 78 9.43 -3.24 8.90
C ALA A 78 9.71 -2.35 7.68
N VAL A 79 9.70 -2.97 6.51
CA VAL A 79 9.73 -2.29 5.22
C VAL A 79 8.44 -2.62 4.48
N HIS A 80 7.69 -1.59 4.06
CA HIS A 80 6.54 -1.76 3.18
C HIS A 80 6.93 -1.43 1.75
N LEU A 81 6.78 -2.40 0.86
CA LEU A 81 6.98 -2.26 -0.58
C LEU A 81 5.61 -2.03 -1.21
N ALA A 82 5.39 -0.82 -1.69
CA ALA A 82 4.17 -0.43 -2.37
C ALA A 82 4.33 -0.45 -3.90
N THR A 83 3.38 0.16 -4.60
CA THR A 83 3.49 0.45 -6.04
C THR A 83 4.83 1.09 -6.37
N GLY A 84 5.47 0.66 -7.47
CA GLY A 84 6.77 1.16 -7.88
C GLY A 84 7.52 0.21 -8.80
N ASP A 85 8.78 0.52 -9.08
CA ASP A 85 9.62 -0.26 -9.97
C ASP A 85 9.91 -1.66 -9.40
N PRO A 86 9.62 -2.76 -10.13
CA PRO A 86 9.83 -4.13 -9.67
C PRO A 86 11.26 -4.45 -9.25
N HIS A 87 12.25 -3.90 -9.96
CA HIS A 87 13.66 -4.13 -9.66
C HIS A 87 14.10 -3.39 -8.39
N PHE A 88 13.59 -2.18 -8.19
CA PHE A 88 13.85 -1.43 -6.97
C PHE A 88 13.21 -2.11 -5.75
N ASN A 89 11.95 -2.52 -5.85
CA ASN A 89 11.26 -3.26 -4.80
C ASN A 89 11.97 -4.57 -4.45
N TRP A 90 12.43 -5.31 -5.46
CA TRP A 90 13.25 -6.50 -5.23
C TRP A 90 14.53 -6.19 -4.46
N LYS A 91 15.31 -5.19 -4.87
CA LYS A 91 16.54 -4.79 -4.15
C LYS A 91 16.28 -4.40 -2.70
N CYS A 92 15.18 -3.68 -2.44
CA CYS A 92 14.79 -3.28 -1.09
C CYS A 92 14.34 -4.50 -0.26
N SER A 93 13.61 -5.45 -0.85
CA SER A 93 13.22 -6.69 -0.17
C SER A 93 14.42 -7.55 0.23
N GLU A 94 15.41 -7.70 -0.66
CA GLU A 94 16.66 -8.41 -0.39
C GLU A 94 17.43 -7.77 0.79
N GLU A 95 17.55 -6.44 0.78
CA GLU A 95 18.23 -5.73 1.86
C GLU A 95 17.48 -5.86 3.20
N ALA A 96 16.15 -5.73 3.19
CA ALA A 96 15.32 -5.88 4.38
C ALA A 96 15.41 -7.31 4.94
N LYS A 97 15.32 -8.33 4.09
CA LYS A 97 15.46 -9.73 4.50
C LYS A 97 16.84 -10.04 5.07
N ARG A 98 17.90 -9.50 4.47
CA ARG A 98 19.29 -9.64 4.96
C ARG A 98 19.46 -9.08 6.37
N GLN A 99 18.66 -8.08 6.74
CA GLN A 99 18.61 -7.47 8.07
C GLN A 99 17.56 -8.10 8.99
N GLU A 100 16.92 -9.20 8.57
CA GLU A 100 15.87 -9.91 9.32
C GLU A 100 14.66 -9.05 9.67
N LEU A 101 14.39 -8.02 8.85
CA LEU A 101 13.25 -7.13 9.03
C LEU A 101 11.97 -7.77 8.48
N LEU A 102 10.84 -7.35 9.01
CA LEU A 102 9.55 -7.67 8.43
C LEU A 102 9.41 -6.96 7.08
N VAL A 103 9.05 -7.71 6.05
CA VAL A 103 8.74 -7.16 4.72
C VAL A 103 7.26 -7.33 4.47
N SER A 104 6.56 -6.22 4.24
CA SER A 104 5.20 -6.22 3.71
C SER A 104 5.22 -5.76 2.26
N PHE A 105 4.39 -6.36 1.42
CA PHE A 105 4.34 -6.08 -0.01
C PHE A 105 2.90 -5.93 -0.49
N ASP A 106 2.65 -4.92 -1.29
CA ASP A 106 1.44 -4.72 -2.06
C ASP A 106 1.80 -4.14 -3.43
N PRO A 107 1.76 -4.93 -4.50
CA PRO A 107 2.09 -4.45 -5.84
C PRO A 107 1.06 -3.47 -6.39
N GLY A 108 -0.17 -3.50 -5.88
CA GLY A 108 -1.28 -2.67 -6.35
C GLY A 108 -1.43 -2.74 -7.87
N GLN A 109 -1.72 -1.61 -8.47
CA GLN A 109 -1.88 -1.46 -9.91
C GLN A 109 -0.62 -1.79 -10.74
N ASP A 110 0.57 -1.76 -10.12
CA ASP A 110 1.84 -2.05 -10.79
C ASP A 110 2.14 -3.56 -10.88
N LEU A 111 1.25 -4.42 -10.38
CA LEU A 111 1.37 -5.88 -10.51
C LEU A 111 1.66 -6.32 -11.96
N GLY A 112 1.07 -5.63 -12.93
CA GLY A 112 1.29 -5.90 -14.36
C GLY A 112 2.71 -5.61 -14.87
N MET A 113 3.56 -4.93 -14.10
CA MET A 113 4.96 -4.64 -14.44
C MET A 113 5.92 -5.74 -14.02
N TYR A 114 5.46 -6.65 -13.16
CA TYR A 114 6.25 -7.77 -12.69
C TYR A 114 6.17 -8.91 -13.70
N ASP A 115 7.33 -9.38 -14.20
CA ASP A 115 7.42 -10.72 -14.76
C ASP A 115 7.33 -11.78 -13.64
N THR A 116 7.08 -13.04 -14.01
CA THR A 116 6.87 -14.13 -13.05
C THR A 116 8.08 -14.33 -12.13
N ASP A 117 9.29 -14.23 -12.66
CA ASP A 117 10.51 -14.44 -11.88
C ASP A 117 10.71 -13.31 -10.88
N LYS A 118 10.54 -12.07 -11.29
CA LYS A 118 10.68 -10.90 -10.43
C LYS A 118 9.59 -10.85 -9.35
N LEU A 119 8.35 -11.22 -9.71
CA LEU A 119 7.27 -11.34 -8.74
C LEU A 119 7.59 -12.40 -7.68
N ARG A 120 8.06 -13.57 -8.10
CA ARG A 120 8.48 -14.66 -7.21
C ARG A 120 9.60 -14.22 -6.29
N ASP A 121 10.60 -13.53 -6.81
CA ASP A 121 11.75 -13.03 -6.03
C ASP A 121 11.30 -12.11 -4.89
N VAL A 122 10.42 -11.12 -5.17
CA VAL A 122 9.91 -10.20 -4.14
C VAL A 122 9.04 -10.94 -3.13
N ILE A 123 8.14 -11.82 -3.60
CA ILE A 123 7.24 -12.60 -2.74
C ILE A 123 8.04 -13.53 -1.81
N THR A 124 9.15 -14.12 -2.27
CA THR A 124 10.02 -14.97 -1.44
C THR A 124 10.62 -14.20 -0.25
N ASN A 125 10.79 -12.91 -0.36
CA ASN A 125 11.29 -12.05 0.70
C ASN A 125 10.18 -11.44 1.57
N THR A 126 8.91 -11.60 1.16
CA THR A 126 7.74 -11.00 1.80
C THR A 126 7.27 -11.80 3.00
N THR A 127 6.97 -11.12 4.10
CA THR A 127 6.36 -11.69 5.31
C THR A 127 4.84 -11.53 5.29
N ILE A 128 4.36 -10.34 4.89
CA ILE A 128 2.93 -10.01 4.79
C ILE A 128 2.66 -9.55 3.36
N LEU A 129 1.82 -10.29 2.65
CA LEU A 129 1.34 -9.91 1.31
C LEU A 129 -0.04 -9.28 1.44
N PHE A 130 -0.20 -8.08 0.92
CA PHE A 130 -1.48 -7.41 0.73
C PHE A 130 -1.89 -7.45 -0.73
N GLY A 131 -3.19 -7.39 -0.95
CA GLY A 131 -3.77 -7.21 -2.27
C GLY A 131 -5.30 -7.28 -2.19
N ASN A 132 -5.96 -6.68 -3.16
CA ASN A 132 -7.38 -6.93 -3.33
C ASN A 132 -7.63 -8.32 -3.93
N HIS A 133 -8.89 -8.75 -4.01
CA HIS A 133 -9.21 -10.10 -4.49
C HIS A 133 -8.72 -10.35 -5.93
N TYR A 134 -8.76 -9.35 -6.82
CA TYR A 134 -8.25 -9.48 -8.20
C TYR A 134 -6.72 -9.58 -8.24
N GLU A 135 -6.03 -8.81 -7.42
CA GLU A 135 -4.57 -8.83 -7.33
C GLU A 135 -4.07 -10.16 -6.78
N ILE A 136 -4.68 -10.66 -5.71
CA ILE A 136 -4.31 -11.97 -5.14
C ILE A 136 -4.56 -13.10 -6.16
N GLU A 137 -5.74 -13.13 -6.82
CA GLU A 137 -6.02 -14.11 -7.86
C GLU A 137 -5.00 -14.06 -9.00
N ARG A 138 -4.65 -12.86 -9.47
CA ARG A 138 -3.66 -12.67 -10.52
C ARG A 138 -2.25 -13.11 -10.09
N ILE A 139 -1.87 -12.90 -8.83
CA ILE A 139 -0.59 -13.40 -8.27
C ILE A 139 -0.58 -14.94 -8.30
N LEU A 140 -1.66 -15.58 -7.84
CA LEU A 140 -1.78 -17.04 -7.84
C LEU A 140 -1.66 -17.62 -9.26
N GLU A 141 -2.36 -17.01 -10.23
CA GLU A 141 -2.27 -17.38 -11.64
C GLU A 141 -0.86 -17.20 -12.20
N SER A 142 -0.23 -16.05 -11.94
CA SER A 142 1.11 -15.73 -12.47
C SER A 142 2.19 -16.66 -11.93
N LEU A 143 2.03 -17.15 -10.69
CA LEU A 143 2.97 -18.06 -10.05
C LEU A 143 2.59 -19.53 -10.19
N GLU A 144 1.43 -19.84 -10.79
CA GLU A 144 0.86 -21.17 -10.96
C GLU A 144 0.73 -21.92 -9.63
N VAL A 145 0.23 -21.27 -8.59
CA VAL A 145 0.04 -21.83 -7.25
C VAL A 145 -1.33 -21.49 -6.67
N ASP A 146 -1.74 -22.21 -5.65
CA ASP A 146 -2.85 -21.84 -4.77
C ASP A 146 -2.37 -21.02 -3.56
N LEU A 147 -3.27 -20.68 -2.65
CA LEU A 147 -2.95 -19.90 -1.45
C LEU A 147 -1.93 -20.59 -0.53
N ASP A 148 -1.98 -21.91 -0.42
CA ASP A 148 -1.04 -22.66 0.38
C ASP A 148 0.35 -22.68 -0.27
N GLY A 149 0.42 -22.92 -1.58
CA GLY A 149 1.65 -22.81 -2.35
C GLY A 149 2.25 -21.41 -2.33
N LEU A 150 1.41 -20.37 -2.36
CA LEU A 150 1.88 -18.98 -2.23
C LEU A 150 2.54 -18.74 -0.86
N ARG A 151 1.96 -19.29 0.22
CA ARG A 151 2.54 -19.21 1.57
C ARG A 151 3.84 -20.00 1.72
N GLU A 152 3.97 -21.10 1.01
CA GLU A 152 5.23 -21.86 0.96
C GLU A 152 6.36 -21.11 0.25
N ILE A 153 6.04 -20.24 -0.72
CA ILE A 153 7.03 -19.40 -1.40
C ILE A 153 7.62 -18.35 -0.45
N GLY A 154 6.79 -17.66 0.36
CA GLY A 154 7.30 -16.60 1.20
C GLY A 154 6.36 -16.07 2.28
N PRO A 155 5.21 -15.48 1.94
CA PRO A 155 4.39 -14.75 2.90
C PRO A 155 3.73 -15.69 3.91
N LYS A 156 3.98 -15.41 5.19
CA LYS A 156 3.32 -16.11 6.29
C LYS A 156 1.90 -15.61 6.53
N ILE A 157 1.63 -14.40 6.11
CA ILE A 157 0.34 -13.72 6.24
C ILE A 157 -0.05 -13.19 4.86
N ILE A 158 -1.26 -13.51 4.41
CA ILE A 158 -1.86 -12.93 3.21
C ILE A 158 -3.11 -12.18 3.64
N VAL A 159 -3.18 -10.91 3.34
CA VAL A 159 -4.31 -10.04 3.63
C VAL A 159 -5.00 -9.70 2.32
N LYS A 160 -6.16 -10.33 2.08
CA LYS A 160 -6.98 -10.13 0.90
C LYS A 160 -8.13 -9.19 1.23
N THR A 161 -8.13 -7.99 0.64
CA THR A 161 -9.24 -7.06 0.78
C THR A 161 -10.33 -7.34 -0.26
N CYS A 162 -11.61 -7.20 0.13
CA CYS A 162 -12.78 -7.52 -0.66
C CYS A 162 -13.77 -6.34 -0.73
N GLY A 163 -13.29 -5.11 -0.65
CA GLY A 163 -14.10 -3.90 -0.66
C GLY A 163 -15.17 -3.91 0.44
N ALA A 164 -16.43 -3.68 0.08
CA ALA A 164 -17.55 -3.70 1.01
C ALA A 164 -17.80 -5.06 1.69
N ASN A 165 -17.19 -6.14 1.20
CA ASN A 165 -17.26 -7.47 1.82
C ASN A 165 -16.17 -7.70 2.90
N GLY A 166 -15.40 -6.66 3.24
CA GLY A 166 -14.38 -6.72 4.26
C GLY A 166 -13.04 -7.28 3.80
N SER A 167 -12.43 -8.10 4.63
CA SER A 167 -11.13 -8.70 4.36
C SER A 167 -11.02 -10.14 4.85
N GLU A 168 -10.14 -10.89 4.22
CA GLU A 168 -9.79 -12.25 4.58
C GLU A 168 -8.29 -12.31 4.87
N ILE A 169 -7.91 -12.79 6.04
CA ILE A 169 -6.53 -12.91 6.47
C ILE A 169 -6.20 -14.41 6.58
N TYR A 170 -5.19 -14.84 5.87
CA TYR A 170 -4.72 -16.22 5.85
C TYR A 170 -3.38 -16.32 6.59
N SER A 171 -3.30 -17.14 7.64
CA SER A 171 -2.10 -17.35 8.44
C SER A 171 -2.14 -18.75 9.09
N ASN A 172 -1.02 -19.49 9.10
CA ASN A 172 -0.84 -20.77 9.83
C ASN A 172 -2.00 -21.77 9.67
N ASN A 173 -2.56 -21.93 8.49
CA ASN A 173 -3.75 -22.73 8.16
C ASN A 173 -5.08 -22.17 8.70
N ASP A 174 -5.05 -20.99 9.32
CA ASP A 174 -6.24 -20.30 9.77
C ASP A 174 -6.68 -19.25 8.74
N LYS A 175 -8.00 -19.08 8.65
CA LYS A 175 -8.64 -17.99 7.89
C LYS A 175 -9.45 -17.15 8.84
N ILE A 176 -9.11 -15.88 8.95
CA ILE A 176 -9.86 -14.87 9.69
C ILE A 176 -10.62 -14.03 8.68
N LYS A 177 -11.91 -13.85 8.89
CA LYS A 177 -12.74 -12.91 8.12
C LYS A 177 -13.12 -11.75 9.01
N VAL A 178 -12.93 -10.53 8.50
CA VAL A 178 -13.35 -9.28 9.15
C VAL A 178 -14.26 -8.54 8.20
N ASP A 179 -15.47 -8.21 8.64
CA ASP A 179 -16.43 -7.50 7.83
C ASP A 179 -16.02 -6.03 7.67
N ALA A 180 -16.41 -5.39 6.58
CA ALA A 180 -16.14 -3.98 6.39
C ALA A 180 -17.07 -3.12 7.25
N ILE A 181 -16.56 -2.01 7.77
CA ILE A 181 -17.41 -0.92 8.27
C ILE A 181 -17.95 -0.17 7.06
N VAL A 182 -19.13 -0.59 6.58
CA VAL A 182 -19.71 -0.04 5.36
C VAL A 182 -20.20 1.38 5.59
N ARG A 183 -19.80 2.29 4.71
CA ARG A 183 -20.24 3.69 4.65
C ARG A 183 -20.70 4.02 3.24
N GLU A 184 -21.42 5.13 3.09
CA GLU A 184 -21.70 5.68 1.76
C GLU A 184 -20.40 6.18 1.18
N ALA A 185 -19.91 5.50 0.13
CA ALA A 185 -18.64 5.82 -0.49
C ALA A 185 -18.79 7.01 -1.43
N VAL A 186 -18.02 8.07 -1.16
CA VAL A 186 -17.88 9.25 -2.03
C VAL A 186 -16.70 9.03 -3.00
N ASP A 187 -15.57 8.54 -2.47
CA ASP A 187 -14.38 8.22 -3.28
C ASP A 187 -13.64 7.02 -2.67
N PRO A 188 -13.54 5.88 -3.37
CA PRO A 188 -12.84 4.70 -2.88
C PRO A 188 -11.30 4.81 -2.99
N THR A 189 -10.78 5.89 -3.58
CA THR A 189 -9.34 6.09 -3.79
C THR A 189 -8.61 6.18 -2.44
N GLY A 190 -7.57 5.38 -2.27
CA GLY A 190 -6.79 5.33 -1.03
C GLY A 190 -7.36 4.40 0.06
N ALA A 191 -8.51 3.76 -0.16
CA ALA A 191 -9.07 2.80 0.80
C ALA A 191 -8.11 1.64 1.09
N GLY A 192 -7.44 1.11 0.06
CA GLY A 192 -6.43 0.07 0.21
C GLY A 192 -5.19 0.56 0.96
N ASP A 193 -4.67 1.75 0.63
CA ASP A 193 -3.50 2.35 1.28
C ASP A 193 -3.74 2.57 2.77
N SER A 194 -4.88 3.14 3.10
CA SER A 194 -5.28 3.41 4.48
C SER A 194 -5.55 2.13 5.28
N TYR A 195 -6.12 1.11 4.63
CA TYR A 195 -6.28 -0.22 5.24
C TYR A 195 -4.91 -0.81 5.61
N ARG A 196 -3.94 -0.79 4.68
CA ARG A 196 -2.57 -1.29 4.94
C ARG A 196 -1.89 -0.52 6.07
N ALA A 197 -2.00 0.80 6.06
CA ALA A 197 -1.44 1.65 7.10
C ALA A 197 -2.05 1.32 8.47
N GLY A 198 -3.38 1.23 8.57
CA GLY A 198 -4.09 0.85 9.78
C GLY A 198 -3.70 -0.54 10.28
N PHE A 199 -3.64 -1.53 9.37
CA PHE A 199 -3.24 -2.90 9.70
C PHE A 199 -1.82 -2.96 10.26
N LEU A 200 -0.85 -2.41 9.53
CA LEU A 200 0.55 -2.44 9.91
C LEU A 200 0.81 -1.68 11.21
N SER A 201 0.14 -0.55 11.43
CA SER A 201 0.28 0.23 12.66
C SER A 201 -0.08 -0.59 13.91
N ARG A 202 -1.13 -1.43 13.85
CA ARG A 202 -1.54 -2.27 14.98
C ARG A 202 -0.72 -3.55 15.09
N PHE A 203 -0.47 -4.19 13.95
CA PHE A 203 0.30 -5.43 13.90
C PHE A 203 1.73 -5.24 14.44
N LEU A 204 2.41 -4.17 14.05
CA LEU A 204 3.76 -3.85 14.53
C LEU A 204 3.81 -3.48 16.02
N ASN A 205 2.67 -3.08 16.60
CA ASN A 205 2.53 -2.87 18.04
C ASN A 205 2.11 -4.14 18.81
N GLY A 206 2.07 -5.30 18.14
CA GLY A 206 1.86 -6.60 18.78
C GLY A 206 0.40 -7.02 18.92
N GLU A 207 -0.52 -6.32 18.25
CA GLU A 207 -1.92 -6.72 18.22
C GLU A 207 -2.14 -7.98 17.38
N SER A 208 -3.23 -8.69 17.66
CA SER A 208 -3.62 -9.85 16.87
C SER A 208 -3.98 -9.47 15.43
N LEU A 209 -3.92 -10.44 14.50
CA LEU A 209 -4.32 -10.24 13.11
C LEU A 209 -5.76 -9.74 12.99
N GLU A 210 -6.65 -10.28 13.82
CA GLU A 210 -8.07 -9.88 13.84
C GLU A 210 -8.23 -8.42 14.29
N GLN A 211 -7.58 -8.02 15.40
CA GLN A 211 -7.66 -6.64 15.89
C GLN A 211 -7.02 -5.66 14.90
N SER A 212 -5.90 -6.04 14.29
CA SER A 212 -5.25 -5.24 13.26
C SER A 212 -6.15 -5.02 12.04
N ALA A 213 -6.86 -6.06 11.60
CA ALA A 213 -7.79 -5.97 10.48
C ALA A 213 -9.06 -5.17 10.80
N LYS A 214 -9.60 -5.30 12.03
CA LYS A 214 -10.74 -4.48 12.49
C LYS A 214 -10.38 -2.99 12.51
N PHE A 215 -9.23 -2.66 13.07
CA PHE A 215 -8.73 -1.28 13.07
C PHE A 215 -8.50 -0.76 11.66
N ALA A 216 -7.88 -1.57 10.78
CA ALA A 216 -7.67 -1.24 9.37
C ALA A 216 -8.99 -0.95 8.64
N SER A 217 -10.03 -1.75 8.88
CA SER A 217 -11.36 -1.53 8.34
C SER A 217 -11.96 -0.21 8.84
N SER A 218 -11.74 0.13 10.10
CA SER A 218 -12.18 1.41 10.64
C SER A 218 -11.47 2.59 9.97
N VAL A 219 -10.14 2.58 9.88
CA VAL A 219 -9.37 3.63 9.20
C VAL A 219 -9.84 3.81 7.76
N SER A 220 -9.95 2.71 7.01
CA SER A 220 -10.40 2.73 5.62
C SER A 220 -11.81 3.30 5.45
N SER A 221 -12.71 3.06 6.42
CA SER A 221 -14.08 3.57 6.38
C SER A 221 -14.18 5.09 6.46
N PHE A 222 -13.20 5.78 7.05
CA PHE A 222 -13.15 7.25 7.04
C PHE A 222 -12.72 7.79 5.67
N ILE A 223 -11.76 7.14 5.04
CA ILE A 223 -11.22 7.61 3.76
C ILE A 223 -12.28 7.64 2.67
N VAL A 224 -13.12 6.61 2.58
CA VAL A 224 -14.14 6.53 1.53
C VAL A 224 -15.29 7.54 1.67
N GLU A 225 -15.47 8.18 2.82
CA GLU A 225 -16.53 9.15 3.08
C GLU A 225 -16.32 10.52 2.44
N GLU A 226 -15.08 10.82 1.99
CA GLU A 226 -14.71 12.13 1.42
C GLU A 226 -13.95 11.96 0.11
N GLN A 227 -13.97 12.97 -0.74
CA GLN A 227 -13.19 12.98 -1.98
C GLN A 227 -11.71 13.18 -1.68
N GLY A 228 -10.86 12.29 -2.23
CA GLY A 228 -9.40 12.33 -2.10
C GLY A 228 -8.87 11.40 -1.02
N CYS A 229 -7.73 10.78 -1.31
CA CYS A 229 -7.18 9.68 -0.52
C CYS A 229 -6.59 10.07 0.86
N GLN A 230 -6.46 11.36 1.18
CA GLN A 230 -5.89 11.86 2.44
C GLN A 230 -6.71 12.98 3.08
N THR A 231 -7.90 13.24 2.57
CA THR A 231 -8.72 14.40 2.99
C THR A 231 -9.39 14.15 4.35
N ASN A 232 -9.83 12.92 4.60
CA ASN A 232 -10.56 12.53 5.82
C ASN A 232 -9.79 11.47 6.62
N MET A 233 -8.51 11.74 6.89
CA MET A 233 -7.70 10.83 7.71
C MET A 233 -8.12 10.92 9.18
N PRO A 234 -8.53 9.80 9.81
CA PRO A 234 -8.90 9.80 11.22
C PRO A 234 -7.69 9.95 12.12
N THR A 235 -7.92 10.49 13.31
CA THR A 235 -6.98 10.27 14.42
C THR A 235 -7.03 8.81 14.87
N PHE A 236 -6.05 8.41 15.69
CA PHE A 236 -6.06 7.07 16.28
C PHE A 236 -7.33 6.84 17.11
N ASP A 237 -7.71 7.82 17.94
CA ASP A 237 -8.86 7.72 18.82
C ASP A 237 -10.18 7.63 18.01
N ASP A 238 -10.35 8.44 16.98
CA ASP A 238 -11.51 8.36 16.08
C ASP A 238 -11.66 6.98 15.44
N ALA A 239 -10.56 6.43 14.95
CA ALA A 239 -10.56 5.11 14.34
C ALA A 239 -10.81 3.99 15.36
N PHE A 240 -10.28 4.11 16.57
CA PHE A 240 -10.47 3.15 17.64
C PHE A 240 -11.92 3.17 18.17
N ASP A 241 -12.49 4.35 18.35
CA ASP A 241 -13.87 4.53 18.78
C ASP A 241 -14.83 3.92 17.75
N ARG A 242 -14.67 4.24 16.47
CA ARG A 242 -15.48 3.66 15.38
C ARG A 242 -15.33 2.13 15.32
N MET A 243 -14.11 1.61 15.47
CA MET A 243 -13.89 0.17 15.54
C MET A 243 -14.67 -0.46 16.69
N SER A 244 -14.61 0.14 17.87
CA SER A 244 -15.27 -0.37 19.09
C SER A 244 -16.79 -0.28 19.06
N GLU A 245 -17.34 0.67 18.30
CA GLU A 245 -18.77 0.79 18.08
C GLU A 245 -19.31 -0.29 17.12
N PHE A 246 -18.49 -0.73 16.20
CA PHE A 246 -18.92 -1.64 15.14
C PHE A 246 -18.67 -3.12 15.47
N TYR A 247 -17.56 -3.45 16.14
CA TYR A 247 -17.13 -4.82 16.46
C TYR A 247 -17.25 -5.12 17.95
#